data_77eadd1c8a450739545346cef355fe67
#
_entry.id   77eadd1c8a450739545346cef355fe67
#
_cell.length_a   1.000
_cell.length_b   1.000
_cell.length_c   1.000
_cell.angle_alpha   90.00
_cell.angle_beta   90.00
_cell.angle_gamma   90.00
#
_symmetry.space_group_name_H-M   'P 1'
#
loop_
_entity.id
_entity.type
_entity.pdbx_description
1 polymer ?
#
loop_
_entity_poly.entity_id
_entity_poly.type
_entity_poly.pdbx_seq_one_letter_code
_entity_poly.pdbx_strand_id
1 'polypeptide(L)'
;ELHMTHIKALPTINGKPMKLRKRSLAALFMSSCVMLISAKYAWYIILFAALLAIINDRKRWKTYVVALMLPTVLIHGGLVYLVNSGAVIGGDPIESRGIQLQQIARVAKYNPQGIPEDAAKKLAPVFNLDQMAESYFQQDADPVKSSGIQSKKVSYKWRTVTKDDMKDFNDAWWQIVKANPQIALDALFAECFGYFNVTDLPYVSMDYYVNNDYVQSDNEWIHLYNHQWRNQVAGFAKKWGQIPVLGWVTHGNLYVTLTLLIGAAEVVLRRWRSLSWHLPLLLLMGVMITAPANNFERHMLPIAFVFGFLCLEFWRESRAARLAAREASYVGTSTAGKRRIGGHRIDRQQSDKQDADERYLDGRQLDGRQLDGQEKES
;
A
#
# COMPACT_ATOMS: atom_id res chain seq x y z
N GLU A 1 -5.75 -5.35 -6.80
CA GLU A 1 -6.49 -6.02 -5.70
C GLU A 1 -7.83 -6.57 -6.20
N LEU A 2 -8.72 -5.74 -6.73
CA LEU A 2 -10.01 -6.15 -7.27
C LEU A 2 -9.90 -7.32 -8.27
N HIS A 3 -8.98 -7.23 -9.21
CA HIS A 3 -8.74 -8.29 -10.20
C HIS A 3 -8.19 -9.57 -9.57
N MET A 4 -7.35 -9.47 -8.56
CA MET A 4 -6.80 -10.62 -7.84
C MET A 4 -7.89 -11.35 -7.07
N THR A 5 -8.80 -10.61 -6.43
CA THR A 5 -9.95 -11.19 -5.71
C THR A 5 -10.92 -11.89 -6.67
N HIS A 6 -11.15 -11.30 -7.84
CA HIS A 6 -11.97 -11.95 -8.86
C HIS A 6 -11.36 -13.29 -9.32
N ILE A 7 -10.03 -13.36 -9.49
CA ILE A 7 -9.33 -14.60 -9.83
C ILE A 7 -9.47 -15.64 -8.71
N LYS A 8 -9.37 -15.22 -7.45
CA LYS A 8 -9.55 -16.08 -6.27
C LYS A 8 -10.94 -16.71 -6.24
N ALA A 9 -11.97 -15.96 -6.60
CA ALA A 9 -13.36 -16.38 -6.56
C ALA A 9 -13.76 -17.33 -7.72
N LEU A 10 -12.96 -17.48 -8.77
CA LEU A 10 -13.28 -18.34 -9.89
C LEU A 10 -13.31 -19.83 -9.50
N PRO A 11 -14.41 -20.55 -9.79
CA PRO A 11 -14.56 -21.95 -9.45
C PRO A 11 -13.64 -22.85 -10.27
N THR A 12 -13.43 -24.06 -9.78
CA THR A 12 -12.82 -25.16 -10.52
C THR A 12 -13.92 -26.04 -11.11
N ILE A 13 -13.93 -26.22 -12.40
CA ILE A 13 -14.89 -27.10 -13.08
C ILE A 13 -14.13 -28.37 -13.52
N ASN A 14 -14.64 -29.55 -13.12
CA ASN A 14 -14.02 -30.85 -13.43
C ASN A 14 -12.50 -30.91 -13.09
N GLY A 15 -12.11 -30.35 -11.95
CA GLY A 15 -10.72 -30.33 -11.51
C GLY A 15 -9.81 -29.35 -12.28
N LYS A 16 -10.30 -28.72 -13.35
CA LYS A 16 -9.56 -27.71 -14.10
C LYS A 16 -9.95 -26.30 -13.65
N PRO A 17 -8.99 -25.41 -13.46
CA PRO A 17 -9.30 -24.02 -13.11
C PRO A 17 -10.03 -23.35 -14.26
N MET A 18 -11.11 -22.62 -13.97
CA MET A 18 -11.79 -21.83 -14.97
C MET A 18 -10.81 -20.78 -15.53
N LYS A 19 -10.71 -20.71 -16.86
CA LYS A 19 -9.81 -19.74 -17.52
C LYS A 19 -10.27 -18.31 -17.22
N LEU A 20 -9.33 -17.47 -16.90
CA LEU A 20 -9.57 -16.05 -16.74
C LEU A 20 -10.06 -15.45 -18.06
N ARG A 21 -11.04 -14.54 -17.99
CA ARG A 21 -11.46 -13.80 -19.18
C ARG A 21 -10.28 -12.97 -19.69
N LYS A 22 -10.08 -12.93 -21.00
CA LYS A 22 -9.00 -12.14 -21.63
C LYS A 22 -8.98 -10.68 -21.16
N ARG A 23 -10.17 -10.09 -20.96
CA ARG A 23 -10.30 -8.71 -20.43
C ARG A 23 -9.73 -8.56 -19.02
N SER A 24 -9.97 -9.52 -18.12
CA SER A 24 -9.44 -9.46 -16.75
C SER A 24 -7.91 -9.66 -16.74
N LEU A 25 -7.39 -10.52 -17.62
CA LEU A 25 -5.95 -10.70 -17.78
C LEU A 25 -5.30 -9.41 -18.29
N ALA A 26 -5.87 -8.80 -19.32
CA ALA A 26 -5.40 -7.52 -19.86
C ALA A 26 -5.45 -6.40 -18.82
N ALA A 27 -6.55 -6.31 -18.05
CA ALA A 27 -6.68 -5.31 -17.00
C ALA A 27 -5.62 -5.49 -15.90
N LEU A 28 -5.35 -6.73 -15.47
CA LEU A 28 -4.30 -7.00 -14.49
C LEU A 28 -2.91 -6.65 -15.04
N PHE A 29 -2.62 -7.00 -16.28
CA PHE A 29 -1.38 -6.65 -16.97
C PHE A 29 -1.19 -5.13 -17.04
N MET A 30 -2.21 -4.40 -17.52
CA MET A 30 -2.16 -2.94 -17.63
C MET A 30 -2.02 -2.26 -16.26
N SER A 31 -2.72 -2.75 -15.23
CA SER A 31 -2.58 -2.24 -13.86
C SER A 31 -1.15 -2.43 -13.33
N SER A 32 -0.53 -3.57 -13.65
CA SER A 32 0.87 -3.84 -13.29
C SER A 32 1.82 -2.89 -14.02
N CYS A 33 1.60 -2.63 -15.31
CA CYS A 33 2.38 -1.65 -16.08
C CYS A 33 2.26 -0.25 -15.47
N VAL A 34 1.04 0.21 -15.19
CA VAL A 34 0.82 1.53 -14.60
C VAL A 34 1.54 1.64 -13.24
N MET A 35 1.43 0.63 -12.39
CA MET A 35 2.09 0.62 -11.09
C MET A 35 3.62 0.68 -11.23
N LEU A 36 4.19 -0.10 -12.17
CA LEU A 36 5.64 -0.12 -12.41
C LEU A 36 6.20 1.21 -12.94
N ILE A 37 5.42 1.93 -13.73
CA ILE A 37 5.80 3.26 -14.23
C ILE A 37 5.66 4.31 -13.13
N SER A 38 4.65 4.17 -12.26
CA SER A 38 4.29 5.19 -11.27
C SER A 38 5.16 5.15 -10.01
N ALA A 39 5.71 3.98 -9.64
CA ALA A 39 6.41 3.82 -8.35
C ALA A 39 7.69 3.00 -8.46
N LYS A 40 8.80 3.55 -7.98
CA LYS A 40 10.12 2.89 -8.01
C LYS A 40 10.15 1.54 -7.29
N TYR A 41 9.35 1.37 -6.25
CA TYR A 41 9.27 0.16 -5.43
C TYR A 41 8.23 -0.86 -5.94
N ALA A 42 7.48 -0.54 -6.99
CA ALA A 42 6.40 -1.40 -7.48
C ALA A 42 6.88 -2.80 -7.87
N TRP A 43 8.07 -2.92 -8.42
CA TRP A 43 8.58 -4.20 -8.88
C TRP A 43 8.77 -5.23 -7.75
N TYR A 44 9.21 -4.84 -6.55
CA TYR A 44 9.29 -5.78 -5.41
C TYR A 44 7.88 -6.24 -5.01
N ILE A 45 6.94 -5.29 -4.91
CA ILE A 45 5.56 -5.60 -4.50
C ILE A 45 4.90 -6.53 -5.51
N ILE A 46 5.07 -6.27 -6.81
CA ILE A 46 4.49 -7.10 -7.87
C ILE A 46 5.13 -8.49 -7.91
N LEU A 47 6.46 -8.60 -7.79
CA LEU A 47 7.12 -9.89 -7.73
C LEU A 47 6.70 -10.71 -6.51
N PHE A 48 6.59 -10.07 -5.36
CA PHE A 48 6.11 -10.73 -4.14
C PHE A 48 4.63 -11.15 -4.28
N ALA A 49 3.77 -10.28 -4.83
CA ALA A 49 2.39 -10.60 -5.13
C ALA A 49 2.27 -11.78 -6.12
N ALA A 50 3.12 -11.81 -7.15
CA ALA A 50 3.17 -12.92 -8.10
C ALA A 50 3.56 -14.24 -7.42
N LEU A 51 4.57 -14.22 -6.56
CA LEU A 51 5.02 -15.38 -5.79
C LEU A 51 3.89 -15.93 -4.90
N LEU A 52 3.24 -15.05 -4.13
CA LEU A 52 2.11 -15.43 -3.27
C LEU A 52 0.93 -15.95 -4.09
N ALA A 53 0.63 -15.32 -5.22
CA ALA A 53 -0.42 -15.78 -6.12
C ALA A 53 -0.14 -17.20 -6.66
N ILE A 54 1.09 -17.46 -7.06
CA ILE A 54 1.52 -18.78 -7.56
C ILE A 54 1.45 -19.83 -6.44
N ILE A 55 1.88 -19.49 -5.21
CA ILE A 55 1.81 -20.40 -4.07
C ILE A 55 0.35 -20.75 -3.74
N ASN A 56 -0.53 -19.76 -3.72
CA ASN A 56 -1.94 -19.93 -3.36
C ASN A 56 -2.78 -20.61 -4.46
N ASP A 57 -2.39 -20.42 -5.72
CA ASP A 57 -3.14 -20.93 -6.87
C ASP A 57 -2.20 -21.40 -7.97
N ARG A 58 -1.50 -22.50 -7.70
CA ARG A 58 -0.54 -23.14 -8.62
C ARG A 58 -1.15 -23.49 -9.98
N LYS A 59 -2.47 -23.75 -10.03
CA LYS A 59 -3.16 -24.13 -11.28
C LYS A 59 -3.19 -22.98 -12.29
N ARG A 60 -3.08 -21.72 -11.86
CA ARG A 60 -3.10 -20.53 -12.72
C ARG A 60 -1.75 -19.81 -12.82
N TRP A 61 -0.64 -20.48 -12.49
CA TRP A 61 0.69 -19.87 -12.47
C TRP A 61 1.05 -19.12 -13.75
N LYS A 62 0.67 -19.65 -14.93
CA LYS A 62 0.90 -18.99 -16.23
C LYS A 62 0.22 -17.63 -16.32
N THR A 63 -0.96 -17.49 -15.74
CA THR A 63 -1.70 -16.21 -15.69
C THR A 63 -0.92 -15.18 -14.88
N TYR A 64 -0.39 -15.58 -13.72
CA TYR A 64 0.37 -14.67 -12.86
C TYR A 64 1.72 -14.29 -13.46
N VAL A 65 2.39 -15.23 -14.13
CA VAL A 65 3.61 -14.94 -14.87
C VAL A 65 3.35 -13.93 -15.97
N VAL A 66 2.32 -14.11 -16.79
CA VAL A 66 2.02 -13.18 -17.89
C VAL A 66 1.51 -11.83 -17.38
N ALA A 67 0.69 -11.81 -16.34
CA ALA A 67 0.06 -10.57 -15.88
C ALA A 67 0.91 -9.73 -14.92
N LEU A 68 1.82 -10.36 -14.18
CA LEU A 68 2.61 -9.69 -13.13
C LEU A 68 4.10 -9.71 -13.44
N MET A 69 4.67 -10.89 -13.75
CA MET A 69 6.12 -10.99 -13.94
C MET A 69 6.57 -10.43 -15.29
N LEU A 70 5.83 -10.69 -16.37
CA LEU A 70 6.20 -10.20 -17.70
C LEU A 70 6.26 -8.66 -17.76
N PRO A 71 5.27 -7.89 -17.27
CA PRO A 71 5.39 -6.43 -17.19
C PRO A 71 6.60 -5.97 -16.38
N THR A 72 6.91 -6.67 -15.27
CA THR A 72 8.06 -6.35 -14.44
C THR A 72 9.36 -6.52 -15.20
N VAL A 73 9.53 -7.62 -15.93
CA VAL A 73 10.72 -7.85 -16.75
C VAL A 73 10.83 -6.83 -17.88
N LEU A 74 9.73 -6.51 -18.56
CA LEU A 74 9.75 -5.57 -19.68
C LEU A 74 10.04 -4.13 -19.23
N ILE A 75 9.35 -3.65 -18.20
CA ILE A 75 9.45 -2.24 -17.78
C ILE A 75 10.69 -2.03 -16.91
N HIS A 76 10.83 -2.81 -15.83
CA HIS A 76 11.96 -2.63 -14.92
C HIS A 76 13.27 -3.09 -15.55
N GLY A 77 13.27 -4.24 -16.22
CA GLY A 77 14.45 -4.74 -16.95
C GLY A 77 14.85 -3.81 -18.09
N GLY A 78 13.88 -3.30 -18.84
CA GLY A 78 14.10 -2.29 -19.88
C GLY A 78 14.71 -1.01 -19.33
N LEU A 79 14.20 -0.52 -18.20
CA LEU A 79 14.76 0.67 -17.53
C LEU A 79 16.20 0.44 -17.06
N VAL A 80 16.48 -0.70 -16.43
CA VAL A 80 17.85 -1.06 -16.02
C VAL A 80 18.79 -1.15 -17.22
N TYR A 81 18.34 -1.73 -18.32
CA TYR A 81 19.13 -1.77 -19.57
C TYR A 81 19.42 -0.37 -20.09
N LEU A 82 18.42 0.52 -20.15
CA LEU A 82 18.59 1.91 -20.62
C LEU A 82 19.53 2.72 -19.72
N VAL A 83 19.47 2.52 -18.41
CA VAL A 83 20.39 3.16 -17.46
C VAL A 83 21.82 2.64 -17.65
N ASN A 84 21.99 1.33 -17.78
CA ASN A 84 23.32 0.73 -17.94
C ASN A 84 23.95 1.05 -19.31
N SER A 85 23.13 1.25 -20.34
CA SER A 85 23.61 1.69 -21.67
C SER A 85 23.93 3.18 -21.73
N GLY A 86 23.63 3.95 -20.67
CA GLY A 86 23.82 5.41 -20.67
C GLY A 86 22.75 6.21 -21.44
N ALA A 87 21.74 5.52 -22.00
CA ALA A 87 20.65 6.19 -22.72
C ALA A 87 19.72 6.98 -21.77
N VAL A 88 19.65 6.56 -20.51
CA VAL A 88 18.89 7.22 -19.44
C VAL A 88 19.82 7.45 -18.26
N ILE A 89 19.78 8.62 -17.68
CA ILE A 89 20.53 8.94 -16.48
C ILE A 89 19.82 8.28 -15.29
N GLY A 90 20.56 7.45 -14.55
CA GLY A 90 20.06 6.80 -13.34
C GLY A 90 19.66 7.80 -12.27
N GLY A 91 18.73 7.39 -11.42
CA GLY A 91 18.39 8.15 -10.24
C GLY A 91 19.56 8.26 -9.27
N ASP A 92 19.51 9.26 -8.45
CA ASP A 92 20.57 9.61 -7.54
C ASP A 92 20.69 8.56 -6.40
N PRO A 93 21.88 8.00 -6.09
CA PRO A 93 22.06 6.94 -5.09
C PRO A 93 21.54 7.32 -3.69
N ILE A 94 21.64 8.56 -3.33
CA ILE A 94 21.25 9.06 -2.00
C ILE A 94 19.73 9.15 -1.83
N GLU A 95 18.95 9.31 -2.88
CA GLU A 95 17.47 9.34 -2.78
C GLU A 95 16.89 8.09 -2.09
N SER A 96 17.64 7.01 -2.11
CA SER A 96 17.27 5.76 -1.44
C SER A 96 17.85 5.63 -0.03
N ARG A 97 18.47 6.68 0.52
CA ARG A 97 19.23 6.64 1.78
C ARG A 97 18.61 7.45 2.92
N GLY A 98 17.31 7.76 2.84
CA GLY A 98 16.61 8.59 3.83
C GLY A 98 16.86 8.13 5.27
N ILE A 99 16.59 6.86 5.60
CA ILE A 99 16.81 6.31 6.94
C ILE A 99 18.28 6.47 7.39
N GLN A 100 19.23 6.13 6.52
CA GLN A 100 20.64 6.19 6.84
C GLN A 100 21.07 7.62 7.15
N LEU A 101 20.59 8.58 6.37
CA LEU A 101 20.85 10.00 6.56
C LEU A 101 20.27 10.51 7.86
N GLN A 102 19.02 10.15 8.17
CA GLN A 102 18.38 10.53 9.42
C GLN A 102 19.08 9.94 10.64
N GLN A 103 19.52 8.69 10.55
CA GLN A 103 20.27 8.05 11.63
C GLN A 103 21.62 8.73 11.88
N ILE A 104 22.39 9.01 10.83
CA ILE A 104 23.67 9.72 10.94
C ILE A 104 23.45 11.12 11.48
N ALA A 105 22.51 11.88 10.93
CA ALA A 105 22.24 13.26 11.33
C ALA A 105 21.75 13.36 12.77
N ARG A 106 20.92 12.43 13.21
CA ARG A 106 20.45 12.39 14.61
C ARG A 106 21.60 12.08 15.58
N VAL A 107 22.49 11.13 15.24
CA VAL A 107 23.67 10.85 16.05
C VAL A 107 24.59 12.06 16.07
N ALA A 108 24.85 12.69 14.92
CA ALA A 108 25.68 13.90 14.86
C ALA A 108 25.12 15.05 15.71
N LYS A 109 23.78 15.17 15.80
CA LYS A 109 23.11 16.20 16.61
C LYS A 109 23.14 15.93 18.10
N TYR A 110 22.91 14.69 18.54
CA TYR A 110 22.67 14.37 19.95
C TYR A 110 23.84 13.68 20.63
N ASN A 111 24.74 13.05 19.87
CA ASN A 111 25.96 12.40 20.40
C ASN A 111 27.11 12.47 19.37
N PRO A 112 27.60 13.68 19.03
CA PRO A 112 28.66 13.83 18.03
C PRO A 112 29.96 13.10 18.46
N GLN A 113 30.26 13.04 19.75
CA GLN A 113 31.42 12.35 20.26
C GLN A 113 31.32 10.82 20.18
N GLY A 114 30.12 10.28 20.03
CA GLY A 114 29.88 8.85 19.81
C GLY A 114 30.12 8.39 18.37
N ILE A 115 30.52 9.29 17.45
CA ILE A 115 30.81 8.95 16.07
C ILE A 115 32.25 8.48 15.95
N PRO A 116 32.52 7.25 15.44
CA PRO A 116 33.87 6.77 15.23
C PRO A 116 34.65 7.67 14.23
N GLU A 117 35.92 7.93 14.54
CA GLU A 117 36.75 8.81 13.70
C GLU A 117 36.92 8.29 12.26
N ASP A 118 37.03 6.96 12.09
CA ASP A 118 37.07 6.32 10.79
C ASP A 118 35.78 6.57 9.99
N ALA A 119 34.64 6.49 10.65
CA ALA A 119 33.35 6.78 10.02
C ALA A 119 33.22 8.24 9.59
N ALA A 120 33.67 9.16 10.42
CA ALA A 120 33.71 10.59 10.09
C ALA A 120 34.60 10.88 8.86
N LYS A 121 35.77 10.24 8.78
CA LYS A 121 36.68 10.37 7.63
C LYS A 121 36.05 9.81 6.34
N LYS A 122 35.36 8.68 6.42
CA LYS A 122 34.69 8.05 5.27
C LYS A 122 33.49 8.87 4.77
N LEU A 123 32.80 9.57 5.68
CA LEU A 123 31.69 10.46 5.29
C LEU A 123 32.15 11.78 4.68
N ALA A 124 33.29 12.28 5.08
CA ALA A 124 33.78 13.61 4.72
C ALA A 124 33.77 13.95 3.23
N PRO A 125 34.02 13.02 2.28
CA PRO A 125 33.88 13.33 0.83
C PRO A 125 32.44 13.63 0.38
N VAL A 126 31.44 13.14 1.11
CA VAL A 126 30.02 13.23 0.70
C VAL A 126 29.23 14.17 1.59
N PHE A 127 29.42 14.12 2.92
CA PHE A 127 28.69 14.90 3.91
C PHE A 127 29.59 15.49 4.98
N ASN A 128 29.20 16.68 5.44
CA ASN A 128 29.74 17.29 6.66
C ASN A 128 28.80 16.99 7.83
N LEU A 129 29.33 16.41 8.91
CA LEU A 129 28.54 16.01 10.08
C LEU A 129 27.87 17.17 10.80
N ASP A 130 28.53 18.33 10.88
CA ASP A 130 27.95 19.52 11.52
C ASP A 130 26.75 20.04 10.71
N GLN A 131 26.88 20.09 9.38
CA GLN A 131 25.79 20.47 8.50
C GLN A 131 24.63 19.47 8.55
N MET A 132 24.93 18.18 8.66
CA MET A 132 23.89 17.15 8.84
C MET A 132 23.16 17.34 10.17
N ALA A 133 23.88 17.61 11.25
CA ALA A 133 23.31 17.85 12.57
C ALA A 133 22.42 19.10 12.60
N GLU A 134 22.85 20.18 11.96
CA GLU A 134 22.10 21.42 11.81
C GLU A 134 20.83 21.22 10.99
N SER A 135 20.94 20.50 9.88
CA SER A 135 19.83 20.23 8.97
C SER A 135 18.89 19.13 9.45
N TYR A 136 19.22 18.45 10.56
CA TYR A 136 18.40 17.36 11.06
C TYR A 136 17.01 17.82 11.47
N PHE A 137 16.02 17.28 10.78
CA PHE A 137 14.61 17.43 11.09
C PHE A 137 13.95 16.05 11.17
N GLN A 138 13.40 15.72 12.34
CA GLN A 138 12.95 14.35 12.66
C GLN A 138 11.88 13.77 11.75
N GLN A 139 11.11 14.63 11.08
CA GLN A 139 9.98 14.22 10.24
C GLN A 139 10.30 14.18 8.75
N ASP A 140 11.51 14.61 8.33
CA ASP A 140 11.85 14.67 6.92
C ASP A 140 13.37 14.55 6.71
N ALA A 141 13.78 13.63 5.86
CA ALA A 141 15.19 13.43 5.49
C ALA A 141 15.68 14.40 4.38
N ASP A 142 14.79 15.10 3.70
CA ASP A 142 15.15 15.94 2.57
C ASP A 142 16.06 17.13 2.95
N PRO A 143 15.88 17.80 4.10
CA PRO A 143 16.83 18.80 4.56
C PRO A 143 18.26 18.26 4.74
N VAL A 144 18.39 17.05 5.30
CA VAL A 144 19.69 16.38 5.49
C VAL A 144 20.29 15.98 4.16
N LYS A 145 19.50 15.45 3.23
CA LYS A 145 19.96 15.18 1.85
C LYS A 145 20.53 16.43 1.19
N SER A 146 19.85 17.55 1.40
CA SER A 146 20.25 18.83 0.83
C SER A 146 21.46 19.49 1.52
N SER A 147 21.91 18.96 2.66
CA SER A 147 23.07 19.46 3.42
C SER A 147 24.43 18.92 2.96
N GLY A 148 24.46 18.05 1.96
CA GLY A 148 25.72 17.48 1.45
C GLY A 148 26.75 18.55 1.06
N ILE A 149 28.05 18.26 1.22
CA ILE A 149 29.17 19.18 0.94
C ILE A 149 29.07 19.79 -0.45
N GLN A 150 28.50 19.05 -1.31
CA GLN A 150 28.34 19.47 -2.68
C GLN A 150 26.99 20.11 -2.91
N SER A 151 26.25 20.37 -1.86
CA SER A 151 24.86 20.67 -1.91
C SER A 151 24.51 22.11 -2.23
N LYS A 152 23.33 22.43 -2.07
CA LYS A 152 22.47 23.57 -2.44
C LYS A 152 22.39 23.83 -3.93
N LYS A 153 23.40 23.52 -4.64
CA LYS A 153 23.44 23.52 -6.08
C LYS A 153 23.42 22.10 -6.63
N VAL A 154 23.07 21.15 -5.85
CA VAL A 154 23.75 19.95 -5.84
C VAL A 154 23.03 18.73 -5.46
N SER A 155 21.77 18.81 -5.23
CA SER A 155 21.00 17.62 -5.57
C SER A 155 21.44 17.04 -6.94
N TYR A 156 22.20 17.79 -7.69
CA TYR A 156 22.73 17.37 -8.98
C TYR A 156 24.22 17.02 -9.02
N LYS A 157 25.00 17.35 -8.03
CA LYS A 157 26.44 17.03 -8.00
C LYS A 157 26.78 15.69 -7.37
N TRP A 158 25.89 15.02 -6.73
CA TRP A 158 26.09 13.67 -6.32
C TRP A 158 26.12 12.67 -7.50
N ARG A 159 25.80 13.11 -8.70
CA ARG A 159 26.26 12.44 -9.91
C ARG A 159 27.78 12.34 -10.02
N THR A 160 28.50 13.07 -9.20
CA THR A 160 29.95 12.97 -9.06
C THR A 160 30.36 12.03 -7.93
N VAL A 161 29.43 11.59 -7.08
CA VAL A 161 29.69 10.60 -6.05
C VAL A 161 29.96 9.25 -6.71
N THR A 162 31.12 8.70 -6.42
CA THR A 162 31.57 7.44 -7.00
C THR A 162 30.93 6.24 -6.30
N LYS A 163 31.09 5.06 -6.88
CA LYS A 163 30.65 3.82 -6.21
C LYS A 163 31.44 3.55 -4.92
N ASP A 164 32.69 3.99 -4.86
CA ASP A 164 33.54 3.83 -3.71
C ASP A 164 33.10 4.78 -2.59
N ASP A 165 32.78 6.05 -2.91
CA ASP A 165 32.19 6.98 -1.95
C ASP A 165 30.91 6.43 -1.32
N MET A 166 30.05 5.79 -2.11
CA MET A 166 28.82 5.17 -1.63
C MET A 166 29.07 3.91 -0.78
N LYS A 167 30.13 3.17 -1.05
CA LYS A 167 30.57 2.06 -0.22
C LYS A 167 31.06 2.58 1.14
N ASP A 168 31.89 3.61 1.14
CA ASP A 168 32.40 4.25 2.33
C ASP A 168 31.28 4.90 3.16
N PHE A 169 30.30 5.52 2.52
CA PHE A 169 29.07 6.01 3.17
C PHE A 169 28.32 4.90 3.90
N ASN A 170 28.10 3.75 3.25
CA ASN A 170 27.40 2.63 3.87
C ASN A 170 28.18 2.03 5.03
N ASP A 171 29.50 1.95 4.93
CA ASP A 171 30.38 1.43 6.00
C ASP A 171 30.39 2.40 7.18
N ALA A 172 30.52 3.69 6.92
CA ALA A 172 30.44 4.73 7.94
C ALA A 172 29.10 4.72 8.67
N TRP A 173 27.99 4.67 7.93
CA TRP A 173 26.65 4.54 8.51
C TRP A 173 26.57 3.34 9.45
N TRP A 174 27.05 2.18 9.01
CA TRP A 174 26.99 0.97 9.83
C TRP A 174 27.84 1.04 11.09
N GLN A 175 29.00 1.68 11.02
CA GLN A 175 29.86 1.95 12.19
C GLN A 175 29.13 2.88 13.18
N ILE A 176 28.51 3.97 12.69
CA ILE A 176 27.79 4.93 13.53
C ILE A 176 26.58 4.28 14.20
N VAL A 177 25.80 3.50 13.45
CA VAL A 177 24.62 2.78 14.00
C VAL A 177 25.04 1.77 15.08
N LYS A 178 26.12 1.02 14.86
CA LYS A 178 26.64 0.08 15.87
C LYS A 178 27.11 0.78 17.14
N ALA A 179 27.74 1.92 17.00
CA ALA A 179 28.22 2.71 18.15
C ALA A 179 27.05 3.40 18.89
N ASN A 180 25.95 3.70 18.20
CA ASN A 180 24.83 4.47 18.74
C ASN A 180 23.46 3.82 18.42
N PRO A 181 23.22 2.55 18.81
CA PRO A 181 22.06 1.79 18.35
C PRO A 181 20.72 2.39 18.83
N GLN A 182 20.68 2.95 20.03
CA GLN A 182 19.46 3.56 20.59
C GLN A 182 19.06 4.82 19.81
N ILE A 183 20.02 5.72 19.53
CA ILE A 183 19.77 6.96 18.79
C ILE A 183 19.39 6.64 17.36
N ALA A 184 20.03 5.65 16.74
CA ALA A 184 19.72 5.20 15.39
C ALA A 184 18.31 4.58 15.27
N LEU A 185 17.90 3.78 16.27
CA LEU A 185 16.55 3.22 16.33
C LEU A 185 15.51 4.30 16.55
N ASP A 186 15.79 5.26 17.43
CA ASP A 186 14.90 6.39 17.68
C ASP A 186 14.76 7.29 16.44
N ALA A 187 15.82 7.47 15.63
CA ALA A 187 15.74 8.16 14.35
C ALA A 187 14.75 7.48 13.40
N LEU A 188 14.81 6.15 13.29
CA LEU A 188 13.90 5.37 12.45
C LEU A 188 12.45 5.53 12.90
N PHE A 189 12.17 5.41 14.19
CA PHE A 189 10.81 5.56 14.71
C PHE A 189 10.30 7.00 14.56
N ALA A 190 11.16 7.99 14.80
CA ALA A 190 10.79 9.39 14.62
C ALA A 190 10.41 9.73 13.16
N GLU A 191 10.99 9.04 12.17
CA GLU A 191 10.72 9.24 10.77
C GLU A 191 9.43 8.54 10.29
N CYS A 192 8.96 7.52 10.98
CA CYS A 192 7.82 6.73 10.48
C CYS A 192 6.60 6.66 11.41
N PHE A 193 6.66 7.16 12.65
CA PHE A 193 5.59 6.97 13.64
C PHE A 193 4.23 7.52 13.19
N GLY A 194 4.23 8.63 12.46
CA GLY A 194 3.01 9.31 12.06
C GLY A 194 2.15 8.51 11.08
N TYR A 195 2.73 7.60 10.33
CA TYR A 195 1.96 6.69 9.48
C TYR A 195 1.06 5.73 10.28
N PHE A 196 1.42 5.47 11.52
CA PHE A 196 0.75 4.51 12.41
C PHE A 196 0.02 5.18 13.58
N ASN A 197 0.07 6.50 13.68
CA ASN A 197 -0.59 7.29 14.71
C ASN A 197 -1.74 8.10 14.10
N VAL A 198 -2.97 7.65 14.34
CA VAL A 198 -4.19 8.27 13.78
C VAL A 198 -4.36 9.73 14.19
N THR A 199 -3.80 10.12 15.34
CA THR A 199 -3.91 11.49 15.86
C THR A 199 -2.83 12.44 15.34
N ASP A 200 -1.80 11.89 14.66
CA ASP A 200 -0.73 12.71 14.09
C ASP A 200 -1.21 13.37 12.79
N LEU A 201 -1.02 14.69 12.70
CA LEU A 201 -1.36 15.44 11.51
C LEU A 201 -0.23 15.35 10.49
N PRO A 202 -0.55 15.31 9.20
CA PRO A 202 0.47 15.26 8.16
C PRO A 202 1.39 16.47 8.23
N TYR A 203 2.70 16.20 8.10
CA TYR A 203 3.76 17.21 8.11
C TYR A 203 3.56 18.25 7.00
N VAL A 204 3.21 17.80 5.80
CA VAL A 204 2.90 18.68 4.67
C VAL A 204 1.39 18.84 4.57
N SER A 205 0.92 20.06 4.84
CA SER A 205 -0.51 20.36 4.77
C SER A 205 -1.00 20.48 3.32
N MET A 206 -2.29 20.29 3.14
CA MET A 206 -2.94 20.46 1.83
C MET A 206 -2.73 21.87 1.25
N ASP A 207 -2.59 22.90 2.09
CA ASP A 207 -2.30 24.27 1.67
C ASP A 207 -1.02 24.38 0.82
N TYR A 208 0.02 23.61 1.18
CA TYR A 208 1.28 23.62 0.44
C TYR A 208 1.10 23.25 -1.03
N TYR A 209 0.26 22.25 -1.32
CA TYR A 209 0.02 21.82 -2.70
C TYR A 209 -0.91 22.73 -3.48
N VAL A 210 -1.81 23.42 -2.78
CA VAL A 210 -2.80 24.30 -3.43
C VAL A 210 -2.22 25.69 -3.70
N ASN A 211 -1.32 26.15 -2.84
CA ASN A 211 -0.82 27.54 -2.85
C ASN A 211 0.66 27.68 -3.25
N ASN A 212 1.28 26.65 -3.83
CA ASN A 212 2.64 26.81 -4.33
C ASN A 212 2.69 27.63 -5.61
N ASP A 213 3.85 28.22 -5.92
CA ASP A 213 4.05 29.12 -7.05
C ASP A 213 3.70 28.49 -8.41
N TYR A 214 3.96 27.18 -8.56
CA TYR A 214 3.60 26.45 -9.80
C TYR A 214 2.09 26.41 -10.04
N VAL A 215 1.30 26.34 -8.98
CA VAL A 215 -0.15 26.27 -9.08
C VAL A 215 -0.76 27.68 -9.19
N GLN A 216 -0.04 28.70 -8.70
CA GLN A 216 -0.47 30.08 -8.78
C GLN A 216 -0.07 30.79 -10.07
N SER A 217 0.96 30.31 -10.75
CA SER A 217 1.39 30.85 -12.05
C SER A 217 0.58 30.26 -13.20
N ASP A 218 0.09 31.12 -14.08
CA ASP A 218 -0.53 30.69 -15.32
C ASP A 218 0.54 30.18 -16.29
N ASN A 219 0.30 29.05 -16.91
CA ASN A 219 1.19 28.49 -17.93
C ASN A 219 0.39 27.76 -19.00
N GLU A 220 1.05 27.33 -20.10
CA GLU A 220 0.41 26.68 -21.24
C GLU A 220 -0.40 25.40 -20.89
N TRP A 221 -0.05 24.74 -19.78
CA TRP A 221 -0.62 23.46 -19.38
C TRP A 221 -1.63 23.60 -18.25
N ILE A 222 -1.45 24.61 -17.38
CA ILE A 222 -2.27 24.82 -16.18
C ILE A 222 -2.93 26.17 -16.30
N HIS A 223 -4.20 26.16 -16.67
CA HIS A 223 -5.04 27.35 -16.63
C HIS A 223 -5.55 27.56 -15.22
N LEU A 224 -5.45 28.79 -14.77
CA LEU A 224 -5.89 29.19 -13.43
C LEU A 224 -7.38 29.05 -13.28
N TYR A 225 -7.76 28.23 -12.33
CA TYR A 225 -9.12 28.14 -11.84
C TYR A 225 -9.38 29.28 -10.85
N ASN A 226 -10.61 29.37 -10.36
CA ASN A 226 -10.98 30.30 -9.31
C ASN A 226 -10.16 30.04 -8.04
N HIS A 227 -9.10 30.81 -7.81
CA HIS A 227 -8.21 30.71 -6.65
C HIS A 227 -8.95 30.89 -5.33
N GLN A 228 -9.92 31.81 -5.29
CA GLN A 228 -10.68 32.06 -4.08
C GLN A 228 -11.46 30.81 -3.65
N TRP A 229 -12.10 30.13 -4.58
CA TRP A 229 -12.82 28.88 -4.31
C TRP A 229 -11.86 27.76 -3.86
N ARG A 230 -10.72 27.61 -4.53
CA ARG A 230 -9.69 26.62 -4.17
C ARG A 230 -9.18 26.85 -2.75
N ASN A 231 -8.87 28.10 -2.39
CA ASN A 231 -8.41 28.46 -1.05
C ASN A 231 -9.48 28.21 0.01
N GLN A 232 -10.74 28.47 -0.30
CA GLN A 232 -11.87 28.15 0.58
C GLN A 232 -11.99 26.64 0.81
N VAL A 233 -11.90 25.83 -0.24
CA VAL A 233 -11.96 24.36 -0.14
C VAL A 233 -10.77 23.82 0.63
N ALA A 234 -9.55 24.29 0.36
CA ALA A 234 -8.36 23.90 1.09
C ALA A 234 -8.44 24.26 2.59
N GLY A 235 -8.88 25.49 2.89
CA GLY A 235 -9.10 25.95 4.26
C GLY A 235 -10.19 25.16 4.99
N PHE A 236 -11.26 24.79 4.29
CA PHE A 236 -12.30 23.90 4.83
C PHE A 236 -11.74 22.50 5.12
N ALA A 237 -11.05 21.88 4.17
CA ALA A 237 -10.48 20.56 4.32
C ALA A 237 -9.48 20.51 5.51
N LYS A 238 -8.64 21.55 5.63
CA LYS A 238 -7.71 21.68 6.76
C LYS A 238 -8.42 21.78 8.11
N LYS A 239 -9.44 22.63 8.22
CA LYS A 239 -10.25 22.78 9.45
C LYS A 239 -10.99 21.47 9.78
N TRP A 240 -11.55 20.80 8.76
CA TRP A 240 -12.22 19.52 8.94
C TRP A 240 -11.26 18.46 9.47
N GLY A 241 -10.08 18.33 8.88
CA GLY A 241 -9.06 17.38 9.31
C GLY A 241 -8.61 17.55 10.76
N GLN A 242 -8.75 18.75 11.33
CA GLN A 242 -8.40 19.05 12.72
C GLN A 242 -9.50 18.70 13.74
N ILE A 243 -10.71 18.36 13.29
CA ILE A 243 -11.82 18.01 14.20
C ILE A 243 -11.53 16.62 14.80
N PRO A 244 -11.43 16.48 16.12
CA PRO A 244 -11.18 15.17 16.74
C PRO A 244 -12.22 14.13 16.29
N VAL A 245 -11.74 12.95 15.99
CA VAL A 245 -12.51 11.79 15.50
C VAL A 245 -13.12 12.00 14.10
N LEU A 246 -13.88 13.06 13.86
CA LEU A 246 -14.55 13.32 12.58
C LEU A 246 -13.54 13.66 11.47
N GLY A 247 -12.47 14.37 11.82
CA GLY A 247 -11.39 14.70 10.90
C GLY A 247 -10.55 13.48 10.51
N TRP A 248 -10.48 12.46 11.35
CA TRP A 248 -9.65 11.28 11.09
C TRP A 248 -9.98 10.57 9.77
N VAL A 249 -11.23 10.66 9.30
CA VAL A 249 -11.62 10.07 8.00
C VAL A 249 -10.89 10.68 6.80
N THR A 250 -10.29 11.85 6.97
CA THR A 250 -9.45 12.49 5.95
C THR A 250 -7.96 12.18 6.12
N HIS A 251 -7.57 11.49 7.19
CA HIS A 251 -6.18 11.15 7.46
C HIS A 251 -5.84 9.78 6.89
N GLY A 252 -4.80 9.70 6.08
CA GLY A 252 -4.33 8.45 5.49
C GLY A 252 -3.92 7.40 6.54
N ASN A 253 -3.35 7.83 7.67
CA ASN A 253 -2.92 6.97 8.77
C ASN A 253 -4.08 6.22 9.46
N LEU A 254 -5.32 6.73 9.43
CA LEU A 254 -6.50 5.98 9.84
C LEU A 254 -6.64 4.70 9.00
N TYR A 255 -6.56 4.83 7.69
CA TYR A 255 -6.72 3.69 6.78
C TYR A 255 -5.57 2.69 6.89
N VAL A 256 -4.35 3.17 7.15
CA VAL A 256 -3.19 2.32 7.48
C VAL A 256 -3.48 1.48 8.73
N THR A 257 -3.89 2.13 9.81
CA THR A 257 -4.20 1.47 11.08
C THR A 257 -5.33 0.46 10.94
N LEU A 258 -6.44 0.84 10.28
CA LEU A 258 -7.58 -0.05 10.07
C LEU A 258 -7.23 -1.23 9.15
N THR A 259 -6.38 -1.04 8.16
CA THR A 259 -5.90 -2.13 7.29
C THR A 259 -5.04 -3.13 8.08
N LEU A 260 -4.18 -2.64 8.99
CA LEU A 260 -3.43 -3.52 9.90
C LEU A 260 -4.35 -4.30 10.83
N LEU A 261 -5.43 -3.69 11.34
CA LEU A 261 -6.43 -4.36 12.16
C LEU A 261 -7.18 -5.44 11.38
N ILE A 262 -7.53 -5.19 10.11
CA ILE A 262 -8.12 -6.23 9.23
C ILE A 262 -7.12 -7.38 9.06
N GLY A 263 -5.85 -7.11 8.79
CA GLY A 263 -4.82 -8.13 8.69
C GLY A 263 -4.67 -8.95 9.99
N ALA A 264 -4.66 -8.29 11.14
CA ALA A 264 -4.63 -8.96 12.44
C ALA A 264 -5.88 -9.84 12.67
N ALA A 265 -7.07 -9.36 12.29
CA ALA A 265 -8.29 -10.13 12.37
C ALA A 265 -8.25 -11.38 11.45
N GLU A 266 -7.66 -11.28 10.28
CA GLU A 266 -7.47 -12.44 9.39
C GLU A 266 -6.52 -13.48 9.97
N VAL A 267 -5.45 -13.05 10.67
CA VAL A 267 -4.57 -13.97 11.42
C VAL A 267 -5.35 -14.69 12.51
N VAL A 268 -6.10 -13.97 13.34
CA VAL A 268 -6.91 -14.54 14.43
C VAL A 268 -7.97 -15.51 13.89
N LEU A 269 -8.62 -15.15 12.79
CA LEU A 269 -9.63 -15.98 12.12
C LEU A 269 -9.01 -17.10 11.26
N ARG A 270 -7.68 -17.23 11.24
CA ARG A 270 -6.93 -18.22 10.44
C ARG A 270 -7.24 -18.15 8.95
N ARG A 271 -7.52 -16.97 8.43
CA ARG A 271 -7.82 -16.71 7.02
C ARG A 271 -6.55 -16.48 6.20
N TRP A 272 -5.60 -17.42 6.26
CA TRP A 272 -4.28 -17.30 5.65
C TRP A 272 -4.31 -17.00 4.15
N ARG A 273 -5.34 -17.53 3.46
CA ARG A 273 -5.49 -17.28 2.03
C ARG A 273 -5.89 -15.83 1.75
N SER A 274 -6.76 -15.24 2.55
CA SER A 274 -7.16 -13.83 2.44
C SER A 274 -6.00 -12.94 2.81
N LEU A 275 -5.35 -13.19 3.93
CA LEU A 275 -4.16 -12.50 4.36
C LEU A 275 -3.08 -12.47 3.27
N SER A 276 -2.85 -13.58 2.56
CA SER A 276 -1.85 -13.63 1.49
C SER A 276 -2.16 -12.71 0.30
N TRP A 277 -3.43 -12.35 0.07
CA TRP A 277 -3.81 -11.34 -0.92
C TRP A 277 -3.63 -9.91 -0.41
N HIS A 278 -3.68 -9.69 0.91
CA HIS A 278 -3.43 -8.39 1.53
C HIS A 278 -1.95 -8.11 1.76
N LEU A 279 -1.09 -9.12 1.79
CA LEU A 279 0.35 -8.95 2.02
C LEU A 279 1.02 -7.93 1.08
N PRO A 280 0.72 -7.85 -0.22
CA PRO A 280 1.28 -6.81 -1.07
C PRO A 280 0.95 -5.38 -0.61
N LEU A 281 -0.24 -5.18 -0.04
CA LEU A 281 -0.63 -3.90 0.54
C LEU A 281 0.10 -3.62 1.86
N LEU A 282 0.30 -4.65 2.68
CA LEU A 282 1.12 -4.54 3.90
C LEU A 282 2.59 -4.26 3.58
N LEU A 283 3.13 -4.78 2.46
CA LEU A 283 4.46 -4.42 1.98
C LEU A 283 4.58 -2.94 1.60
N LEU A 284 3.53 -2.34 1.08
CA LEU A 284 3.48 -0.91 0.83
C LEU A 284 3.66 -0.11 2.14
N MET A 285 3.15 -0.61 3.26
CA MET A 285 3.41 -0.01 4.58
C MET A 285 4.89 -0.11 4.97
N GLY A 286 5.57 -1.21 4.59
CA GLY A 286 7.03 -1.31 4.73
C GLY A 286 7.78 -0.23 3.95
N VAL A 287 7.29 0.15 2.78
CA VAL A 287 7.84 1.29 2.01
C VAL A 287 7.66 2.61 2.76
N MET A 288 6.56 2.81 3.47
CA MET A 288 6.34 4.02 4.28
C MET A 288 7.36 4.16 5.41
N ILE A 289 7.77 3.05 6.02
CA ILE A 289 8.82 3.04 7.06
C ILE A 289 10.16 3.54 6.50
N THR A 290 10.40 3.31 5.21
CA THR A 290 11.64 3.71 4.54
C THR A 290 11.50 5.01 3.74
N ALA A 291 10.34 5.65 3.78
CA ALA A 291 10.07 6.89 3.08
C ALA A 291 10.83 8.06 3.70
N PRO A 292 11.22 9.06 2.91
CA PRO A 292 12.03 10.19 3.40
C PRO A 292 11.26 11.18 4.27
N ALA A 293 9.93 11.07 4.34
CA ALA A 293 9.08 11.98 5.11
C ALA A 293 8.04 11.23 5.93
N ASN A 294 7.88 11.63 7.20
CA ASN A 294 6.90 11.10 8.13
C ASN A 294 5.48 11.54 7.73
N ASN A 295 4.51 10.63 7.88
CA ASN A 295 3.09 10.92 7.70
C ASN A 295 2.74 11.69 6.40
N PHE A 296 3.37 11.27 5.30
CA PHE A 296 3.18 11.91 4.01
C PHE A 296 1.98 11.30 3.29
N GLU A 297 0.89 12.02 3.15
CA GLU A 297 -0.40 11.51 2.68
C GLU A 297 -0.33 10.78 1.35
N ARG A 298 0.47 11.26 0.39
CA ARG A 298 0.59 10.60 -0.92
C ARG A 298 1.03 9.14 -0.84
N HIS A 299 1.79 8.76 0.20
CA HIS A 299 2.22 7.38 0.40
C HIS A 299 1.08 6.48 0.89
N MET A 300 0.09 7.06 1.56
CA MET A 300 -1.05 6.35 2.13
C MET A 300 -2.25 6.30 1.17
N LEU A 301 -2.30 7.15 0.13
CA LEU A 301 -3.41 7.18 -0.82
C LEU A 301 -3.78 5.81 -1.41
N PRO A 302 -2.83 4.95 -1.83
CA PRO A 302 -3.19 3.63 -2.35
C PRO A 302 -3.95 2.78 -1.33
N ILE A 303 -3.61 2.90 -0.04
CA ILE A 303 -4.29 2.18 1.04
C ILE A 303 -5.70 2.75 1.24
N ALA A 304 -5.82 4.08 1.30
CA ALA A 304 -7.11 4.75 1.46
C ALA A 304 -8.09 4.37 0.32
N PHE A 305 -7.63 4.37 -0.93
CA PHE A 305 -8.46 3.99 -2.09
C PHE A 305 -8.89 2.52 -2.07
N VAL A 306 -8.05 1.61 -1.58
CA VAL A 306 -8.36 0.17 -1.55
C VAL A 306 -9.14 -0.22 -0.31
N PHE A 307 -9.13 0.58 0.74
CA PHE A 307 -9.69 0.25 2.06
C PHE A 307 -11.16 -0.18 2.02
N GLY A 308 -12.01 0.57 1.31
CA GLY A 308 -13.42 0.22 1.16
C GLY A 308 -13.63 -1.17 0.54
N PHE A 309 -12.79 -1.52 -0.43
CA PHE A 309 -12.78 -2.85 -1.03
C PHE A 309 -12.34 -3.95 -0.05
N LEU A 310 -11.31 -3.69 0.77
CA LEU A 310 -10.88 -4.62 1.81
C LEU A 310 -11.98 -4.89 2.83
N CYS A 311 -12.67 -3.86 3.28
CA CYS A 311 -13.81 -3.98 4.19
C CYS A 311 -14.93 -4.85 3.58
N LEU A 312 -15.24 -4.64 2.30
CA LEU A 312 -16.27 -5.40 1.59
C LEU A 312 -15.90 -6.90 1.48
N GLU A 313 -14.65 -7.21 1.12
CA GLU A 313 -14.15 -8.59 1.04
C GLU A 313 -14.15 -9.26 2.41
N PHE A 314 -13.65 -8.60 3.44
CA PHE A 314 -13.66 -9.12 4.80
C PHE A 314 -15.08 -9.40 5.31
N TRP A 315 -16.02 -8.49 5.03
CA TRP A 315 -17.44 -8.67 5.37
C TRP A 315 -18.05 -9.85 4.62
N ARG A 316 -17.80 -9.96 3.31
CA ARG A 316 -18.30 -11.05 2.46
C ARG A 316 -17.83 -12.42 2.95
N GLU A 317 -16.54 -12.57 3.25
CA GLU A 317 -15.98 -13.81 3.81
C GLU A 317 -16.55 -14.12 5.20
N SER A 318 -16.72 -13.10 6.03
CA SER A 318 -17.29 -13.25 7.36
C SER A 318 -18.77 -13.65 7.32
N ARG A 319 -19.52 -13.13 6.35
CA ARG A 319 -20.91 -13.54 6.11
C ARG A 319 -20.98 -14.98 5.62
N ALA A 320 -20.15 -15.37 4.65
CA ALA A 320 -20.11 -16.75 4.15
C ALA A 320 -19.76 -17.76 5.25
N ALA A 321 -18.77 -17.45 6.10
CA ALA A 321 -18.43 -18.30 7.24
C ALA A 321 -19.56 -18.43 8.25
N ARG A 322 -20.30 -17.34 8.53
CA ARG A 322 -21.47 -17.37 9.43
C ARG A 322 -22.62 -18.22 8.87
N LEU A 323 -22.87 -18.13 7.56
CA LEU A 323 -23.90 -18.94 6.92
C LEU A 323 -23.53 -20.43 6.96
N ALA A 324 -22.29 -20.78 6.62
CA ALA A 324 -21.82 -22.16 6.71
C ALA A 324 -21.88 -22.72 8.13
N ALA A 325 -21.58 -21.92 9.16
CA ALA A 325 -21.70 -22.33 10.55
C ALA A 325 -23.18 -22.59 10.97
N ARG A 326 -24.09 -21.76 10.49
CA ARG A 326 -25.54 -21.95 10.72
C ARG A 326 -26.05 -23.23 10.04
N GLU A 327 -25.69 -23.49 8.81
CA GLU A 327 -26.04 -24.72 8.09
C GLU A 327 -25.50 -25.95 8.80
N ALA A 328 -24.23 -25.92 9.24
CA ALA A 328 -23.64 -27.01 10.02
C ALA A 328 -24.38 -27.28 11.35
N SER A 329 -24.80 -26.22 12.05
CA SER A 329 -25.59 -26.38 13.29
C SER A 329 -26.97 -26.96 13.03
N TYR A 330 -27.62 -26.61 11.93
CA TYR A 330 -28.94 -27.14 11.54
C TYR A 330 -28.87 -28.65 11.20
N VAL A 331 -27.84 -29.06 10.47
CA VAL A 331 -27.60 -30.47 10.15
C VAL A 331 -27.26 -31.28 11.40
N GLY A 332 -26.47 -30.71 12.32
CA GLY A 332 -26.13 -31.33 13.61
C GLY A 332 -27.33 -31.55 14.50
N THR A 333 -28.25 -30.59 14.57
CA THR A 333 -29.51 -30.72 15.34
C THR A 333 -30.49 -31.70 14.69
N SER A 334 -30.55 -31.74 13.35
CA SER A 334 -31.39 -32.71 12.62
C SER A 334 -30.91 -34.17 12.81
N THR A 335 -29.61 -34.41 12.84
CA THR A 335 -29.04 -35.74 13.10
C THR A 335 -29.17 -36.17 14.56
N ALA A 336 -29.07 -35.24 15.50
CA ALA A 336 -29.34 -35.53 16.93
C ALA A 336 -30.82 -35.82 17.20
N GLY A 337 -31.73 -35.11 16.51
CA GLY A 337 -33.18 -35.38 16.56
C GLY A 337 -33.57 -36.74 15.98
N LYS A 338 -32.94 -37.17 14.90
CA LYS A 338 -33.17 -38.50 14.29
C LYS A 338 -32.71 -39.67 15.16
N ARG A 339 -31.75 -39.49 16.06
CA ARG A 339 -31.33 -40.50 17.03
C ARG A 339 -32.29 -40.65 18.22
N ARG A 340 -33.18 -39.68 18.47
CA ARG A 340 -34.10 -39.69 19.61
C ARG A 340 -35.52 -40.18 19.29
N ILE A 341 -35.86 -40.26 18.00
CA ILE A 341 -37.21 -40.72 17.57
C ILE A 341 -37.04 -41.89 16.62
N GLY A 342 -36.65 -43.05 17.18
CA GLY A 342 -36.97 -44.33 16.59
C GLY A 342 -38.47 -44.56 16.72
N GLY A 343 -39.25 -44.21 15.68
CA GLY A 343 -40.66 -44.56 15.60
C GLY A 343 -41.62 -43.40 15.44
N HIS A 344 -41.61 -42.70 14.33
CA HIS A 344 -42.77 -42.32 13.55
C HIS A 344 -42.37 -41.69 12.22
N ARG A 345 -42.93 -42.23 11.23
CA ARG A 345 -42.60 -42.17 9.80
C ARG A 345 -43.30 -41.00 9.11
N ILE A 346 -42.54 -40.27 8.29
CA ILE A 346 -42.87 -39.84 6.92
C ILE A 346 -44.10 -38.92 6.74
N ASP A 347 -43.85 -37.74 6.23
CA ASP A 347 -44.53 -37.01 5.15
C ASP A 347 -44.43 -35.47 5.21
N ARG A 348 -43.30 -34.94 5.70
CA ARG A 348 -43.09 -33.48 5.66
C ARG A 348 -41.91 -33.01 4.83
N GLN A 349 -41.22 -33.90 4.15
CA GLN A 349 -39.97 -33.55 3.44
C GLN A 349 -40.16 -33.01 2.00
N GLN A 350 -41.36 -33.10 1.43
CA GLN A 350 -41.63 -32.54 0.08
C GLN A 350 -42.20 -31.13 0.11
N SER A 351 -42.89 -30.70 1.17
CA SER A 351 -43.46 -29.35 1.27
C SER A 351 -42.38 -28.25 1.46
N ASP A 352 -41.37 -28.51 2.31
CA ASP A 352 -40.39 -27.47 2.66
C ASP A 352 -39.34 -27.21 1.54
N LYS A 353 -39.17 -28.15 0.60
CA LYS A 353 -38.34 -27.91 -0.59
C LYS A 353 -39.03 -27.10 -1.67
N GLN A 354 -40.35 -27.29 -1.83
CA GLN A 354 -41.14 -26.51 -2.77
C GLN A 354 -41.28 -25.04 -2.34
N ASP A 355 -41.44 -24.75 -1.06
CA ASP A 355 -41.52 -23.39 -0.52
C ASP A 355 -40.17 -22.64 -0.60
N ALA A 356 -39.03 -23.32 -0.56
CA ALA A 356 -37.71 -22.72 -0.69
C ALA A 356 -37.36 -22.38 -2.15
N ASP A 357 -37.78 -23.24 -3.10
CA ASP A 357 -37.55 -23.00 -4.54
C ASP A 357 -38.52 -21.93 -5.07
N GLU A 358 -39.77 -21.87 -4.59
CA GLU A 358 -40.71 -20.81 -4.97
C GLU A 358 -40.24 -19.41 -4.50
N ARG A 359 -39.72 -19.27 -3.28
CA ARG A 359 -39.15 -17.98 -2.82
C ARG A 359 -37.88 -17.55 -3.55
N TYR A 360 -37.11 -18.50 -4.06
CA TYR A 360 -35.93 -18.19 -4.87
C TYR A 360 -36.31 -17.74 -6.30
N LEU A 361 -37.41 -18.26 -6.84
CA LEU A 361 -37.93 -17.87 -8.14
C LEU A 361 -38.69 -16.53 -8.08
N ASP A 362 -39.41 -16.26 -7.00
CA ASP A 362 -40.16 -15.01 -6.80
C ASP A 362 -39.20 -13.80 -6.61
N GLY A 363 -38.06 -13.99 -5.90
CA GLY A 363 -37.01 -12.96 -5.79
C GLY A 363 -36.35 -12.59 -7.12
N ARG A 364 -36.31 -13.50 -8.11
CA ARG A 364 -35.77 -13.22 -9.44
C ARG A 364 -36.78 -12.53 -10.37
N GLN A 365 -38.09 -12.74 -10.16
CA GLN A 365 -39.12 -12.06 -10.94
C GLN A 365 -39.33 -10.60 -10.55
N LEU A 366 -39.02 -10.24 -9.30
CA LEU A 366 -39.09 -8.83 -8.84
C LEU A 366 -37.92 -7.99 -9.37
N ASP A 367 -36.74 -8.58 -9.48
CA ASP A 367 -35.55 -7.87 -10.03
C ASP A 367 -35.62 -7.67 -11.55
N GLY A 368 -36.32 -8.56 -12.29
CA GLY A 368 -36.53 -8.44 -13.72
C GLY A 368 -37.56 -7.37 -14.16
N ARG A 369 -38.50 -7.03 -13.27
CA ARG A 369 -39.56 -6.05 -13.61
C ARG A 369 -39.16 -4.58 -13.36
N GLN A 370 -38.09 -4.33 -12.60
CA GLN A 370 -37.61 -2.95 -12.40
C GLN A 370 -36.71 -2.45 -13.53
N LEU A 371 -36.19 -3.32 -14.40
CA LEU A 371 -35.32 -2.92 -15.50
C LEU A 371 -36.04 -2.62 -16.82
N ASP A 372 -37.28 -3.11 -16.98
CA ASP A 372 -38.08 -2.88 -18.23
C ASP A 372 -38.98 -1.64 -18.20
N GLY A 373 -38.98 -0.87 -17.12
CA GLY A 373 -39.84 0.29 -16.91
C GLY A 373 -39.27 1.65 -17.32
N GLN A 374 -37.99 1.73 -17.70
CA GLN A 374 -37.32 3.02 -17.94
C GLN A 374 -36.95 3.33 -19.42
N GLU A 375 -37.34 2.50 -20.36
CA GLU A 375 -37.00 2.72 -21.77
C GLU A 375 -38.18 3.16 -22.68
N LYS A 376 -39.23 3.71 -22.08
CA LYS A 376 -40.36 4.28 -22.87
C LYS A 376 -40.86 5.61 -22.35
N GLU A 377 -40.00 6.60 -22.18
CA GLU A 377 -40.40 8.03 -22.16
C GLU A 377 -39.16 8.92 -22.29
N SER A 378 -38.70 9.15 -23.52
CA SER A 378 -38.14 10.45 -23.99
C SER A 378 -37.72 10.31 -25.44
#